data_0384cb35b76b645e9b94091c59a96ace
#
_entry.id   0384cb35b76b645e9b94091c59a96ace
#
_cell.length_a   1.000
_cell.length_b   1.000
_cell.length_c   1.000
_cell.angle_alpha   90.00
_cell.angle_beta   90.00
_cell.angle_gamma   90.00
#
_symmetry.space_group_name_H-M   'P 1'
#
loop_
_entity.id
_entity.type
_entity.pdbx_description
1 polymer ?
#
loop_
_entity_poly.entity_id
_entity_poly.type
_entity_poly.pdbx_seq_one_letter_code
_entity_poly.pdbx_strand_id
1 'polypeptide(L)'
;MSTENSTFKHVSSSPHLRNPLTTGGVMLNVIIGLLPATIFGIWHFGLYSAAVILASIAAAVATEYIFNLVTKRPNTVTDCSAVLTGLLLALCLPSRSPLYVPIIGSVFGILVAKCFFGGLGQNFMNPALAGRAFLLISFGKVMTDYSYDAVSSVTPLATFNGGEPVSLLDMFIGNATGHIGISVLCILIGGIWLLATDTISWEIPVASTLSFWFFLLIMGGHGFDPYYLAVEFCGGGFALGAFFMATDPVTNPMTWTGQIIFGVLYGFLSAVFRTKGGMADTTSFAIIIANMATPLIDRMPVPQPFGVGRKGASVIPSLEELAHPKKKGIPKSAIILMAITLVAGGGLACVNMMTADTIAENERQAALA
;
A
#
# COMPACT_ATOMS: atom_id res chain seq x y z
N MET A 1 16.12 23.35 63.89
CA MET A 1 16.27 22.21 62.93
C MET A 1 15.48 22.59 61.73
N SER A 2 16.12 23.15 60.73
CA SER A 2 15.52 23.54 59.44
C SER A 2 15.56 22.34 58.51
N THR A 3 14.41 21.84 58.15
CA THR A 3 14.24 20.83 57.13
C THR A 3 14.56 21.46 55.77
N GLU A 4 15.75 21.21 55.25
CA GLU A 4 16.09 21.49 53.88
C GLU A 4 15.20 20.63 52.98
N ASN A 5 14.23 21.27 52.33
CA ASN A 5 13.49 20.71 51.21
C ASN A 5 14.49 20.58 50.03
N SER A 6 15.18 19.45 49.92
CA SER A 6 15.92 19.09 48.73
C SER A 6 14.92 18.85 47.59
N THR A 7 14.62 19.91 46.87
CA THR A 7 13.91 19.80 45.58
C THR A 7 14.82 19.08 44.61
N PHE A 8 14.72 17.77 44.53
CA PHE A 8 15.35 17.00 43.46
C PHE A 8 14.81 17.50 42.12
N LYS A 9 15.69 18.16 41.35
CA LYS A 9 15.34 18.54 39.99
C LYS A 9 15.16 17.25 39.16
N HIS A 10 13.96 17.03 38.75
CA HIS A 10 13.66 15.89 37.87
C HIS A 10 14.24 16.19 36.48
N VAL A 11 15.32 15.51 36.13
CA VAL A 11 15.89 15.58 34.79
C VAL A 11 15.26 14.47 33.95
N SER A 12 14.55 14.83 32.88
CA SER A 12 14.01 13.85 31.95
C SER A 12 15.13 13.07 31.27
N SER A 13 14.90 11.78 31.04
CA SER A 13 15.81 10.94 30.21
C SER A 13 15.98 11.52 28.82
N SER A 14 17.18 11.42 28.24
CA SER A 14 17.37 11.79 26.82
C SER A 14 16.55 10.88 25.89
N PRO A 15 16.11 11.41 24.72
CA PRO A 15 16.49 12.72 24.18
C PRO A 15 15.65 13.86 24.75
N HIS A 16 16.30 14.99 25.05
CA HIS A 16 15.64 16.19 25.56
C HIS A 16 14.92 16.99 24.48
N LEU A 17 15.32 16.82 23.20
CA LEU A 17 14.63 17.36 22.02
C LEU A 17 13.73 16.26 21.45
N ARG A 18 12.44 16.53 21.43
CA ARG A 18 11.43 15.64 20.84
C ARG A 18 10.84 16.31 19.62
N ASN A 19 10.63 15.54 18.56
CA ASN A 19 9.87 16.01 17.42
C ASN A 19 8.40 16.20 17.86
N PRO A 20 7.78 17.36 17.58
CA PRO A 20 6.39 17.64 17.94
C PRO A 20 5.38 16.82 17.11
N LEU A 21 5.82 16.11 16.07
CA LEU A 21 4.94 15.28 15.23
C LEU A 21 4.33 14.14 16.05
N THR A 22 3.02 14.16 16.15
CA THR A 22 2.22 13.08 16.73
C THR A 22 1.73 12.15 15.62
N THR A 23 1.42 10.89 15.95
CA THR A 23 0.87 9.92 15.00
C THR A 23 -0.40 10.46 14.31
N GLY A 24 -1.32 11.08 15.08
CA GLY A 24 -2.52 11.71 14.52
C GLY A 24 -2.19 12.88 13.60
N GLY A 25 -1.13 13.65 13.89
CA GLY A 25 -0.67 14.74 13.03
C GLY A 25 -0.16 14.22 11.68
N VAL A 26 0.62 13.13 11.67
CA VAL A 26 1.08 12.47 10.44
C VAL A 26 -0.11 11.98 9.62
N MET A 27 -1.07 11.27 10.24
CA MET A 27 -2.26 10.77 9.55
C MET A 27 -3.12 11.92 8.98
N LEU A 28 -3.24 13.01 9.73
CA LEU A 28 -3.98 14.20 9.26
C LEU A 28 -3.28 14.86 8.07
N ASN A 29 -1.95 14.97 8.08
CA ASN A 29 -1.20 15.51 6.94
C ASN A 29 -1.43 14.69 5.66
N VAL A 30 -1.49 13.35 5.78
CA VAL A 30 -1.79 12.48 4.64
C VAL A 30 -3.22 12.70 4.14
N ILE A 31 -4.20 12.85 5.04
CA ILE A 31 -5.59 13.18 4.67
C ILE A 31 -5.63 14.52 3.93
N ILE A 32 -4.94 15.55 4.43
CA ILE A 32 -4.85 16.87 3.76
C ILE A 32 -4.24 16.72 2.36
N GLY A 33 -3.18 15.94 2.21
CA GLY A 33 -2.56 15.64 0.92
C GLY A 33 -3.50 14.92 -0.07
N LEU A 34 -4.47 14.14 0.44
CA LEU A 34 -5.47 13.46 -0.39
C LEU A 34 -6.69 14.35 -0.74
N LEU A 35 -6.89 15.49 -0.07
CA LEU A 35 -8.04 16.36 -0.34
C LEU A 35 -8.16 16.81 -1.80
N PRO A 36 -7.09 17.23 -2.50
CA PRO A 36 -7.19 17.59 -3.91
C PRO A 36 -7.76 16.47 -4.77
N ALA A 37 -7.28 15.24 -4.60
CA ALA A 37 -7.76 14.07 -5.34
C ALA A 37 -9.21 13.70 -4.96
N THR A 38 -9.57 13.86 -3.69
CA THR A 38 -10.93 13.61 -3.18
C THR A 38 -11.94 14.62 -3.75
N ILE A 39 -11.60 15.91 -3.71
CA ILE A 39 -12.45 16.98 -4.22
C ILE A 39 -12.63 16.84 -5.73
N PHE A 40 -11.55 16.57 -6.46
CA PHE A 40 -11.60 16.34 -7.90
C PHE A 40 -12.46 15.12 -8.24
N GLY A 41 -12.29 14.00 -7.52
CA GLY A 41 -13.09 12.79 -7.72
C GLY A 41 -14.59 13.02 -7.50
N ILE A 42 -14.97 13.79 -6.47
CA ILE A 42 -16.37 14.15 -6.23
C ILE A 42 -16.90 15.08 -7.32
N TRP A 43 -16.10 16.05 -7.74
CA TRP A 43 -16.50 17.01 -8.79
C TRP A 43 -16.67 16.30 -10.14
N HIS A 44 -15.74 15.41 -10.50
CA HIS A 44 -15.74 14.73 -11.80
C HIS A 44 -16.80 13.62 -11.89
N PHE A 45 -16.90 12.76 -10.86
CA PHE A 45 -17.79 11.58 -10.86
C PHE A 45 -19.14 11.83 -10.20
N GLY A 46 -19.38 13.01 -9.65
CA GLY A 46 -20.65 13.42 -9.04
C GLY A 46 -20.84 12.99 -7.58
N LEU A 47 -21.99 13.34 -7.02
CA LEU A 47 -22.30 13.17 -5.59
C LEU A 47 -22.36 11.72 -5.14
N TYR A 48 -22.57 10.76 -6.03
CA TYR A 48 -22.58 9.34 -5.65
C TYR A 48 -21.18 8.87 -5.19
N SER A 49 -20.12 9.38 -5.81
CA SER A 49 -18.75 9.11 -5.36
C SER A 49 -18.48 9.63 -3.95
N ALA A 50 -19.08 10.77 -3.57
CA ALA A 50 -19.04 11.26 -2.19
C ALA A 50 -19.75 10.29 -1.22
N ALA A 51 -20.87 9.68 -1.62
CA ALA A 51 -21.53 8.66 -0.81
C ALA A 51 -20.67 7.40 -0.64
N VAL A 52 -19.96 6.97 -1.68
CA VAL A 52 -19.00 5.84 -1.62
C VAL A 52 -17.87 6.16 -0.65
N ILE A 53 -17.29 7.36 -0.71
CA ILE A 53 -16.22 7.82 0.20
C ILE A 53 -16.71 7.85 1.65
N LEU A 54 -17.86 8.46 1.90
CA LEU A 54 -18.43 8.56 3.25
C LEU A 54 -18.79 7.19 3.82
N ALA A 55 -19.36 6.29 3.01
CA ALA A 55 -19.67 4.92 3.41
C ALA A 55 -18.41 4.14 3.82
N SER A 56 -17.33 4.28 3.03
CA SER A 56 -16.03 3.65 3.31
C SER A 56 -15.44 4.16 4.64
N ILE A 57 -15.38 5.49 4.82
CA ILE A 57 -14.84 6.11 6.03
C ILE A 57 -15.69 5.73 7.26
N ALA A 58 -17.02 5.85 7.16
CA ALA A 58 -17.91 5.51 8.26
C ALA A 58 -17.79 4.05 8.67
N ALA A 59 -17.71 3.13 7.70
CA ALA A 59 -17.52 1.71 7.97
C ALA A 59 -16.16 1.42 8.62
N ALA A 60 -15.08 2.06 8.15
CA ALA A 60 -13.75 1.90 8.73
C ALA A 60 -13.71 2.36 10.20
N VAL A 61 -14.22 3.57 10.48
CA VAL A 61 -14.28 4.14 11.83
C VAL A 61 -15.18 3.33 12.75
N ALA A 62 -16.37 2.93 12.27
CA ALA A 62 -17.29 2.12 13.07
C ALA A 62 -16.69 0.76 13.42
N THR A 63 -16.00 0.12 12.46
CA THR A 63 -15.36 -1.18 12.69
C THR A 63 -14.27 -1.08 13.77
N GLU A 64 -13.40 -0.07 13.69
CA GLU A 64 -12.36 0.13 14.71
C GLU A 64 -12.96 0.45 16.08
N TYR A 65 -13.97 1.31 16.13
CA TYR A 65 -14.66 1.66 17.36
C TYR A 65 -15.32 0.44 18.02
N ILE A 66 -16.09 -0.35 17.25
CA ILE A 66 -16.77 -1.55 17.74
C ILE A 66 -15.75 -2.59 18.22
N PHE A 67 -14.67 -2.80 17.46
CA PHE A 67 -13.61 -3.73 17.86
C PHE A 67 -12.96 -3.33 19.18
N ASN A 68 -12.60 -2.06 19.36
CA ASN A 68 -12.00 -1.56 20.59
C ASN A 68 -12.98 -1.69 21.78
N LEU A 69 -14.27 -1.44 21.55
CA LEU A 69 -15.31 -1.59 22.56
C LEU A 69 -15.44 -3.06 23.00
N VAL A 70 -15.53 -3.99 22.07
CA VAL A 70 -15.68 -5.44 22.34
C VAL A 70 -14.45 -6.02 23.01
N THR A 71 -13.26 -5.60 22.57
CA THR A 71 -11.98 -6.08 23.13
C THR A 71 -11.53 -5.31 24.38
N LYS A 72 -12.31 -4.32 24.82
CA LYS A 72 -12.00 -3.45 25.98
C LYS A 72 -10.62 -2.75 25.85
N ARG A 73 -10.21 -2.41 24.63
CA ARG A 73 -8.99 -1.65 24.36
C ARG A 73 -9.26 -0.16 24.44
N PRO A 74 -8.22 0.66 24.71
CA PRO A 74 -8.35 2.12 24.62
C PRO A 74 -8.83 2.52 23.23
N ASN A 75 -9.65 3.57 23.16
CA ASN A 75 -10.17 4.07 21.90
C ASN A 75 -9.06 4.76 21.09
N THR A 76 -8.73 4.24 19.91
CA THR A 76 -7.69 4.74 18.98
C THR A 76 -8.27 5.53 17.82
N VAL A 77 -9.58 5.67 17.70
CA VAL A 77 -10.25 6.35 16.58
C VAL A 77 -9.77 7.80 16.38
N THR A 78 -9.32 8.44 17.47
CA THR A 78 -8.81 9.83 17.45
C THR A 78 -7.50 10.00 16.71
N ASP A 79 -6.79 8.93 16.38
CA ASP A 79 -5.54 8.99 15.60
C ASP A 79 -5.76 9.20 14.09
N CYS A 80 -7.01 9.26 13.63
CA CYS A 80 -7.42 9.45 12.24
C CYS A 80 -6.99 8.33 11.26
N SER A 81 -6.35 7.26 11.72
CA SER A 81 -5.85 6.19 10.85
C SER A 81 -6.97 5.39 10.20
N ALA A 82 -8.12 5.18 10.88
CA ALA A 82 -9.28 4.53 10.27
C ALA A 82 -9.92 5.41 9.17
N VAL A 83 -9.97 6.73 9.41
CA VAL A 83 -10.46 7.70 8.42
C VAL A 83 -9.58 7.65 7.17
N LEU A 84 -8.25 7.68 7.35
CA LEU A 84 -7.28 7.57 6.27
C LEU A 84 -7.43 6.25 5.49
N THR A 85 -7.55 5.13 6.20
CA THR A 85 -7.73 3.80 5.57
C THR A 85 -9.00 3.76 4.72
N GLY A 86 -10.13 4.25 5.26
CA GLY A 86 -11.40 4.32 4.53
C GLY A 86 -11.32 5.25 3.31
N LEU A 87 -10.65 6.40 3.43
CA LEU A 87 -10.45 7.35 2.34
C LEU A 87 -9.58 6.75 1.22
N LEU A 88 -8.42 6.17 1.55
CA LEU A 88 -7.53 5.52 0.58
C LEU A 88 -8.23 4.37 -0.14
N LEU A 89 -8.98 3.55 0.58
CA LEU A 89 -9.77 2.48 -0.05
C LEU A 89 -10.78 3.05 -1.03
N ALA A 90 -11.57 4.05 -0.62
CA ALA A 90 -12.58 4.66 -1.46
C ALA A 90 -12.00 5.26 -2.75
N LEU A 91 -10.85 5.97 -2.66
CA LEU A 91 -10.17 6.53 -3.83
C LEU A 91 -9.72 5.46 -4.83
N CYS A 92 -9.59 4.23 -4.40
CA CYS A 92 -9.24 3.09 -5.25
C CYS A 92 -10.45 2.36 -5.85
N LEU A 93 -11.67 2.72 -5.47
CA LEU A 93 -12.89 2.07 -5.97
C LEU A 93 -13.43 2.76 -7.22
N PRO A 94 -14.18 2.01 -8.07
CA PRO A 94 -14.99 2.60 -9.12
C PRO A 94 -16.01 3.58 -8.54
N SER A 95 -16.28 4.68 -9.26
CA SER A 95 -17.16 5.76 -8.80
C SER A 95 -18.61 5.33 -8.54
N ARG A 96 -19.10 4.33 -9.27
CA ARG A 96 -20.46 3.78 -9.15
C ARG A 96 -20.55 2.45 -8.40
N SER A 97 -19.53 2.11 -7.60
CA SER A 97 -19.58 0.91 -6.76
C SER A 97 -20.82 0.90 -5.86
N PRO A 98 -21.57 -0.20 -5.78
CA PRO A 98 -22.65 -0.33 -4.80
C PRO A 98 -22.14 -0.10 -3.37
N LEU A 99 -22.89 0.60 -2.53
CA LEU A 99 -22.44 1.03 -1.20
C LEU A 99 -22.01 -0.11 -0.26
N TYR A 100 -22.49 -1.33 -0.49
CA TYR A 100 -22.03 -2.48 0.29
C TYR A 100 -20.56 -2.84 0.02
N VAL A 101 -20.03 -2.54 -1.17
CA VAL A 101 -18.64 -2.87 -1.55
C VAL A 101 -17.64 -2.08 -0.71
N PRO A 102 -17.68 -0.71 -0.65
CA PRO A 102 -16.79 0.04 0.22
C PRO A 102 -16.94 -0.33 1.70
N ILE A 103 -18.16 -0.66 2.17
CA ILE A 103 -18.39 -1.08 3.54
C ILE A 103 -17.67 -2.40 3.83
N ILE A 104 -17.88 -3.43 3.02
CA ILE A 104 -17.24 -4.74 3.21
C ILE A 104 -15.72 -4.64 3.13
N GLY A 105 -15.19 -3.88 2.15
CA GLY A 105 -13.74 -3.67 2.01
C GLY A 105 -13.12 -2.96 3.19
N SER A 106 -13.78 -1.93 3.72
CA SER A 106 -13.33 -1.18 4.91
C SER A 106 -13.37 -2.04 6.17
N VAL A 107 -14.44 -2.80 6.36
CA VAL A 107 -14.55 -3.75 7.48
C VAL A 107 -13.44 -4.79 7.42
N PHE A 108 -13.22 -5.40 6.27
CA PHE A 108 -12.13 -6.37 6.09
C PHE A 108 -10.76 -5.75 6.35
N GLY A 109 -10.46 -4.61 5.72
CA GLY A 109 -9.17 -3.94 5.85
C GLY A 109 -8.86 -3.55 7.31
N ILE A 110 -9.82 -2.95 8.01
CA ILE A 110 -9.62 -2.56 9.41
C ILE A 110 -9.59 -3.78 10.34
N LEU A 111 -10.54 -4.69 10.22
CA LEU A 111 -10.63 -5.83 11.15
C LEU A 111 -9.47 -6.80 10.96
N VAL A 112 -9.25 -7.25 9.71
CA VAL A 112 -8.30 -8.32 9.41
C VAL A 112 -6.87 -7.79 9.32
N ALA A 113 -6.61 -6.70 8.59
CA ALA A 113 -5.25 -6.24 8.37
C ALA A 113 -4.70 -5.33 9.49
N LYS A 114 -5.55 -4.70 10.30
CA LYS A 114 -5.13 -3.78 11.36
C LYS A 114 -5.44 -4.32 12.76
N CYS A 115 -6.72 -4.54 13.08
CA CYS A 115 -7.16 -4.81 14.46
C CYS A 115 -6.69 -6.17 14.98
N PHE A 116 -6.74 -7.23 14.17
CA PHE A 116 -6.31 -8.58 14.59
C PHE A 116 -4.81 -8.65 14.87
N PHE A 117 -4.00 -7.83 14.24
CA PHE A 117 -2.55 -7.77 14.46
C PHE A 117 -2.14 -6.86 15.64
N GLY A 118 -3.07 -6.14 16.25
CA GLY A 118 -2.78 -5.33 17.44
C GLY A 118 -3.10 -3.85 17.31
N GLY A 119 -3.49 -3.38 16.14
CA GLY A 119 -3.82 -1.98 15.84
C GLY A 119 -2.75 -1.27 15.03
N LEU A 120 -2.76 0.06 15.05
CA LEU A 120 -1.80 0.88 14.32
C LEU A 120 -0.36 0.59 14.79
N GLY A 121 0.55 0.40 13.85
CA GLY A 121 1.96 0.07 14.13
C GLY A 121 2.27 -1.42 14.20
N GLN A 122 1.26 -2.30 14.22
CA GLN A 122 1.40 -3.75 14.27
C GLN A 122 0.95 -4.44 12.95
N ASN A 123 0.40 -3.68 12.02
CA ASN A 123 -0.07 -4.19 10.75
C ASN A 123 1.12 -4.54 9.83
N PHE A 124 1.11 -5.75 9.27
CA PHE A 124 2.16 -6.25 8.37
C PHE A 124 1.96 -5.81 6.91
N MET A 125 0.80 -5.27 6.57
CA MET A 125 0.48 -4.70 5.26
C MET A 125 -0.44 -3.49 5.41
N ASN A 126 -0.50 -2.66 4.39
CA ASN A 126 -1.41 -1.51 4.36
C ASN A 126 -2.88 -1.97 4.39
N PRO A 127 -3.69 -1.55 5.38
CA PRO A 127 -5.07 -2.02 5.55
C PRO A 127 -5.99 -1.66 4.39
N ALA A 128 -5.81 -0.49 3.76
CA ALA A 128 -6.60 -0.09 2.60
C ALA A 128 -6.35 -1.00 1.40
N LEU A 129 -5.09 -1.37 1.17
CA LEU A 129 -4.71 -2.29 0.10
C LEU A 129 -5.19 -3.72 0.36
N ALA A 130 -5.15 -4.17 1.61
CA ALA A 130 -5.71 -5.46 2.01
C ALA A 130 -7.22 -5.53 1.72
N GLY A 131 -7.96 -4.48 2.09
CA GLY A 131 -9.39 -4.35 1.78
C GLY A 131 -9.65 -4.37 0.27
N ARG A 132 -8.87 -3.61 -0.50
CA ARG A 132 -8.98 -3.57 -1.96
C ARG A 132 -8.66 -4.92 -2.61
N ALA A 133 -7.58 -5.58 -2.21
CA ALA A 133 -7.22 -6.90 -2.73
C ALA A 133 -8.32 -7.93 -2.46
N PHE A 134 -8.89 -7.91 -1.26
CA PHE A 134 -10.04 -8.74 -0.92
C PHE A 134 -11.24 -8.47 -1.83
N LEU A 135 -11.56 -7.19 -2.08
CA LEU A 135 -12.66 -6.81 -2.97
C LEU A 135 -12.40 -7.23 -4.42
N LEU A 136 -11.17 -7.09 -4.93
CA LEU A 136 -10.80 -7.53 -6.28
C LEU A 136 -11.00 -9.03 -6.47
N ILE A 137 -10.68 -9.84 -5.46
CA ILE A 137 -10.87 -11.29 -5.51
C ILE A 137 -12.35 -11.68 -5.37
N SER A 138 -13.07 -11.03 -4.44
CA SER A 138 -14.44 -11.42 -4.08
C SER A 138 -15.50 -10.80 -5.00
N PHE A 139 -15.28 -9.57 -5.48
CA PHE A 139 -16.22 -8.78 -6.26
C PHE A 139 -15.59 -8.28 -7.56
N GLY A 140 -14.78 -9.11 -8.23
CA GLY A 140 -13.99 -8.73 -9.40
C GLY A 140 -14.81 -8.01 -10.49
N LYS A 141 -15.99 -8.47 -10.82
CA LYS A 141 -16.86 -7.82 -11.82
C LYS A 141 -17.24 -6.38 -11.45
N VAL A 142 -17.55 -6.12 -10.18
CA VAL A 142 -17.89 -4.77 -9.69
C VAL A 142 -16.66 -3.89 -9.64
N MET A 143 -15.52 -4.45 -9.27
CA MET A 143 -14.24 -3.74 -9.12
C MET A 143 -13.59 -3.37 -10.45
N THR A 144 -13.96 -4.03 -11.53
CA THR A 144 -13.48 -3.76 -12.89
C THR A 144 -14.49 -3.00 -13.74
N ASP A 145 -15.68 -2.74 -13.23
CA ASP A 145 -16.70 -1.94 -13.90
C ASP A 145 -16.49 -0.44 -13.60
N TYR A 146 -15.91 0.26 -14.55
CA TYR A 146 -15.67 1.70 -14.47
C TYR A 146 -16.68 2.52 -15.30
N SER A 147 -17.87 1.98 -15.56
CA SER A 147 -18.92 2.68 -16.30
C SER A 147 -19.30 4.01 -15.60
N TYR A 148 -19.31 5.09 -16.37
CA TYR A 148 -19.69 6.42 -15.95
C TYR A 148 -20.51 7.09 -17.07
N ASP A 149 -21.71 7.60 -16.76
CA ASP A 149 -22.61 8.31 -17.68
C ASP A 149 -22.86 7.62 -19.04
N ALA A 150 -23.11 6.31 -19.04
CA ALA A 150 -23.31 5.50 -20.24
C ALA A 150 -22.11 5.46 -21.21
N VAL A 151 -20.94 5.94 -20.81
CA VAL A 151 -19.69 5.83 -21.54
C VAL A 151 -19.04 4.47 -21.22
N SER A 152 -18.25 3.98 -22.15
CA SER A 152 -17.51 2.70 -22.09
C SER A 152 -16.93 2.41 -20.70
N SER A 153 -17.11 1.20 -20.21
CA SER A 153 -16.55 0.71 -18.93
C SER A 153 -15.03 0.43 -19.00
N VAL A 154 -14.40 0.66 -20.14
CA VAL A 154 -12.97 0.37 -20.37
C VAL A 154 -12.11 1.51 -19.85
N THR A 155 -11.11 1.19 -19.05
CA THR A 155 -10.13 2.21 -18.60
C THR A 155 -9.22 2.65 -19.74
N PRO A 156 -8.71 3.90 -19.74
CA PRO A 156 -7.79 4.38 -20.77
C PRO A 156 -6.56 3.47 -20.94
N LEU A 157 -6.06 2.89 -19.86
CA LEU A 157 -4.95 1.96 -19.91
C LEU A 157 -5.33 0.64 -20.65
N ALA A 158 -6.54 0.14 -20.45
CA ALA A 158 -7.00 -1.04 -21.17
C ALA A 158 -7.28 -0.74 -22.65
N THR A 159 -7.78 0.46 -22.97
CA THR A 159 -7.94 0.97 -24.34
C THR A 159 -6.58 1.08 -25.05
N PHE A 160 -5.59 1.63 -24.36
CA PHE A 160 -4.22 1.76 -24.87
C PHE A 160 -3.57 0.39 -25.14
N ASN A 161 -3.74 -0.57 -24.20
CA ASN A 161 -3.27 -1.95 -24.38
C ASN A 161 -4.00 -2.68 -25.53
N GLY A 162 -5.20 -2.23 -25.88
CA GLY A 162 -5.95 -2.67 -27.08
C GLY A 162 -5.43 -2.05 -28.40
N GLY A 163 -4.44 -1.18 -28.34
CA GLY A 163 -3.82 -0.55 -29.52
C GLY A 163 -4.46 0.78 -29.95
N GLU A 164 -5.41 1.33 -29.19
CA GLU A 164 -6.02 2.62 -29.47
C GLU A 164 -5.27 3.76 -28.79
N PRO A 165 -5.06 4.91 -29.46
CA PRO A 165 -4.39 6.06 -28.87
C PRO A 165 -5.28 6.69 -27.79
N VAL A 166 -4.69 7.08 -26.66
CA VAL A 166 -5.37 7.75 -25.55
C VAL A 166 -4.79 9.15 -25.32
N SER A 167 -5.60 10.09 -24.86
CA SER A 167 -5.13 11.42 -24.51
C SER A 167 -4.34 11.36 -23.20
N LEU A 168 -3.03 11.55 -23.27
CA LEU A 168 -2.17 11.61 -22.08
C LEU A 168 -2.57 12.74 -21.13
N LEU A 169 -3.00 13.88 -21.70
CA LEU A 169 -3.39 15.05 -20.94
C LEU A 169 -4.66 14.77 -20.11
N ASP A 170 -5.65 14.09 -20.71
CA ASP A 170 -6.86 13.69 -20.00
C ASP A 170 -6.58 12.68 -18.88
N MET A 171 -5.68 11.73 -19.13
CA MET A 171 -5.22 10.79 -18.08
C MET A 171 -4.49 11.52 -16.95
N PHE A 172 -3.64 12.48 -17.26
CA PHE A 172 -2.87 13.23 -16.27
C PHE A 172 -3.78 14.12 -15.40
N ILE A 173 -4.73 14.82 -16.01
CA ILE A 173 -5.72 15.64 -15.29
C ILE A 173 -6.71 14.73 -14.53
N GLY A 174 -7.03 13.56 -15.09
CA GLY A 174 -8.03 12.64 -14.55
C GLY A 174 -9.40 12.75 -15.21
N ASN A 175 -9.48 13.39 -16.40
CA ASN A 175 -10.71 13.47 -17.20
C ASN A 175 -10.92 12.17 -17.99
N ALA A 176 -10.97 11.05 -17.28
CA ALA A 176 -10.99 9.71 -17.87
C ALA A 176 -11.78 8.75 -16.97
N THR A 177 -12.23 7.64 -17.54
CA THR A 177 -12.90 6.57 -16.79
C THR A 177 -11.93 5.82 -15.90
N GLY A 178 -12.29 5.58 -14.63
CA GLY A 178 -11.43 4.87 -13.70
C GLY A 178 -11.91 4.94 -12.26
N HIS A 179 -10.98 4.73 -11.34
CA HIS A 179 -11.24 4.83 -9.90
C HIS A 179 -11.38 6.31 -9.46
N ILE A 180 -12.01 6.55 -8.31
CA ILE A 180 -12.32 7.91 -7.84
C ILE A 180 -11.06 8.79 -7.74
N GLY A 181 -9.93 8.23 -7.32
CA GLY A 181 -8.63 8.93 -7.21
C GLY A 181 -7.77 8.88 -8.47
N ILE A 182 -8.36 8.95 -9.67
CA ILE A 182 -7.61 8.78 -10.94
C ILE A 182 -6.68 9.96 -11.29
N SER A 183 -6.97 11.18 -10.82
CA SER A 183 -6.23 12.39 -11.21
C SER A 183 -4.78 12.36 -10.71
N VAL A 184 -3.85 12.10 -11.61
CA VAL A 184 -2.41 12.10 -11.31
C VAL A 184 -1.94 13.48 -10.89
N LEU A 185 -2.46 14.55 -11.51
CA LEU A 185 -2.16 15.93 -11.13
C LEU A 185 -2.47 16.21 -9.66
N CYS A 186 -3.67 15.84 -9.21
CA CYS A 186 -4.09 16.03 -7.81
C CYS A 186 -3.27 15.17 -6.84
N ILE A 187 -2.91 13.95 -7.25
CA ILE A 187 -2.03 13.05 -6.47
C ILE A 187 -0.63 13.66 -6.33
N LEU A 188 -0.06 14.21 -7.39
CA LEU A 188 1.25 14.86 -7.35
C LEU A 188 1.23 16.12 -6.47
N ILE A 189 0.19 16.94 -6.54
CA ILE A 189 0.02 18.09 -5.64
C ILE A 189 0.03 17.63 -4.17
N GLY A 190 -0.73 16.59 -3.84
CA GLY A 190 -0.74 16.01 -2.51
C GLY A 190 0.59 15.36 -2.12
N GLY A 191 1.25 14.67 -3.05
CA GLY A 191 2.57 14.08 -2.85
C GLY A 191 3.65 15.15 -2.55
N ILE A 192 3.65 16.26 -3.29
CA ILE A 192 4.53 17.41 -3.02
C ILE A 192 4.25 18.01 -1.64
N TRP A 193 2.98 18.11 -1.24
CA TRP A 193 2.62 18.54 0.12
C TRP A 193 3.23 17.63 1.18
N LEU A 194 3.14 16.31 1.01
CA LEU A 194 3.70 15.35 1.96
C LEU A 194 5.24 15.40 2.03
N LEU A 195 5.90 15.62 0.90
CA LEU A 195 7.35 15.85 0.87
C LEU A 195 7.74 17.17 1.54
N ALA A 196 7.00 18.24 1.31
CA ALA A 196 7.24 19.55 1.90
C ALA A 196 7.01 19.60 3.41
N THR A 197 6.16 18.71 3.94
CA THR A 197 5.88 18.57 5.38
C THR A 197 6.71 17.50 6.07
N ASP A 198 7.73 16.95 5.39
CA ASP A 198 8.55 15.83 5.88
C ASP A 198 7.72 14.63 6.41
N THR A 199 6.50 14.47 5.88
CA THR A 199 5.61 13.38 6.27
C THR A 199 6.01 12.07 5.61
N ILE A 200 6.51 12.14 4.36
CA ILE A 200 7.06 11.01 3.60
C ILE A 200 8.47 11.34 3.13
N SER A 201 9.27 10.31 2.95
CA SER A 201 10.59 10.40 2.33
C SER A 201 10.49 10.19 0.81
N TRP A 202 11.37 10.86 0.07
CA TRP A 202 11.35 10.87 -1.42
C TRP A 202 11.87 9.55 -2.04
N GLU A 203 12.56 8.72 -1.27
CA GLU A 203 13.25 7.51 -1.73
C GLU A 203 12.29 6.51 -2.36
N ILE A 204 11.15 6.24 -1.70
CA ILE A 204 10.18 5.25 -2.19
C ILE A 204 9.50 5.72 -3.49
N PRO A 205 8.91 6.94 -3.57
CA PRO A 205 8.28 7.41 -4.80
C PRO A 205 9.23 7.47 -6.00
N VAL A 206 10.47 7.95 -5.78
CA VAL A 206 11.47 8.07 -6.85
C VAL A 206 11.99 6.69 -7.26
N ALA A 207 12.39 5.85 -6.32
CA ALA A 207 12.92 4.52 -6.62
C ALA A 207 11.86 3.64 -7.31
N SER A 208 10.60 3.71 -6.87
CA SER A 208 9.53 2.94 -7.49
C SER A 208 9.22 3.39 -8.92
N THR A 209 9.18 4.71 -9.16
CA THR A 209 8.90 5.25 -10.49
C THR A 209 10.02 4.92 -11.47
N LEU A 210 11.28 5.14 -11.08
CA LEU A 210 12.43 4.82 -11.92
C LEU A 210 12.54 3.32 -12.23
N SER A 211 12.33 2.48 -11.21
CA SER A 211 12.32 1.03 -11.37
C SER A 211 11.17 0.58 -12.26
N PHE A 212 9.97 1.12 -12.08
CA PHE A 212 8.81 0.81 -12.90
C PHE A 212 9.08 1.11 -14.38
N TRP A 213 9.57 2.31 -14.69
CA TRP A 213 9.93 2.67 -16.05
C TRP A 213 11.06 1.79 -16.62
N PHE A 214 12.09 1.52 -15.83
CA PHE A 214 13.21 0.66 -16.26
C PHE A 214 12.72 -0.75 -16.64
N PHE A 215 11.88 -1.37 -15.84
CA PHE A 215 11.38 -2.71 -16.14
C PHE A 215 10.31 -2.72 -17.24
N LEU A 216 9.54 -1.64 -17.43
CA LEU A 216 8.66 -1.49 -18.57
C LEU A 216 9.44 -1.41 -19.89
N LEU A 217 10.58 -0.72 -19.90
CA LEU A 217 11.47 -0.68 -21.08
C LEU A 217 11.98 -2.06 -21.49
N ILE A 218 12.29 -2.91 -20.49
CA ILE A 218 12.82 -4.27 -20.77
C ILE A 218 11.70 -5.24 -21.14
N MET A 219 10.54 -5.16 -20.48
CA MET A 219 9.51 -6.17 -20.56
C MET A 219 8.30 -5.76 -21.42
N GLY A 220 8.09 -4.47 -21.65
CA GLY A 220 6.93 -3.92 -22.34
C GLY A 220 6.95 -4.10 -23.85
N GLY A 221 8.12 -4.35 -24.47
CA GLY A 221 8.24 -4.59 -25.92
C GLY A 221 8.08 -3.35 -26.82
N HIS A 222 7.84 -2.17 -26.24
CA HIS A 222 7.66 -0.90 -26.98
C HIS A 222 8.96 -0.10 -27.16
N GLY A 223 10.12 -0.63 -26.71
CA GLY A 223 11.39 0.09 -26.75
C GLY A 223 11.38 1.35 -25.89
N PHE A 224 12.20 2.35 -26.25
CA PHE A 224 12.22 3.64 -25.56
C PHE A 224 11.15 4.57 -26.14
N ASP A 225 9.91 4.38 -25.69
CA ASP A 225 8.79 5.27 -26.02
C ASP A 225 8.34 6.06 -24.77
N PRO A 226 8.64 7.37 -24.71
CA PRO A 226 8.24 8.21 -23.59
C PRO A 226 6.72 8.31 -23.42
N TYR A 227 5.96 8.22 -24.51
CA TYR A 227 4.51 8.24 -24.45
C TYR A 227 3.97 6.99 -23.76
N TYR A 228 4.47 5.81 -24.11
CA TYR A 228 4.14 4.56 -23.44
C TYR A 228 4.41 4.62 -21.93
N LEU A 229 5.61 5.07 -21.54
CA LEU A 229 6.00 5.19 -20.14
C LEU A 229 5.10 6.16 -19.35
N ALA A 230 4.70 7.28 -19.98
CA ALA A 230 3.83 8.26 -19.35
C ALA A 230 2.38 7.74 -19.20
N VAL A 231 1.84 7.04 -20.20
CA VAL A 231 0.52 6.41 -20.14
C VAL A 231 0.49 5.35 -19.03
N GLU A 232 1.51 4.51 -18.94
CA GLU A 232 1.64 3.48 -17.93
C GLU A 232 1.75 4.07 -16.50
N PHE A 233 2.45 5.18 -16.35
CA PHE A 233 2.54 5.90 -15.07
C PHE A 233 1.20 6.53 -14.67
N CYS A 234 0.50 7.16 -15.61
CA CYS A 234 -0.79 7.80 -15.36
C CYS A 234 -1.93 6.80 -15.16
N GLY A 235 -1.79 5.57 -15.67
CA GLY A 235 -2.81 4.54 -15.59
C GLY A 235 -2.73 3.66 -14.35
N GLY A 236 -3.83 2.96 -14.04
CA GLY A 236 -3.88 1.86 -13.07
C GLY A 236 -3.52 2.21 -11.63
N GLY A 237 -3.63 3.48 -11.22
CA GLY A 237 -3.43 3.91 -9.84
C GLY A 237 -1.99 3.82 -9.33
N PHE A 238 -0.98 3.66 -10.22
CA PHE A 238 0.42 3.56 -9.81
C PHE A 238 0.88 4.79 -9.02
N ALA A 239 0.55 6.00 -9.47
CA ALA A 239 0.92 7.24 -8.79
C ALA A 239 0.33 7.32 -7.37
N LEU A 240 -0.95 6.98 -7.19
CA LEU A 240 -1.58 6.92 -5.86
C LEU A 240 -0.86 5.90 -4.96
N GLY A 241 -0.52 4.74 -5.52
CA GLY A 241 0.26 3.71 -4.82
C GLY A 241 1.62 4.19 -4.37
N ALA A 242 2.38 4.83 -5.28
CA ALA A 242 3.76 5.25 -5.03
C ALA A 242 3.87 6.37 -3.98
N PHE A 243 2.95 7.34 -4.00
CA PHE A 243 3.03 8.51 -3.12
C PHE A 243 2.30 8.36 -1.79
N PHE A 244 1.22 7.57 -1.72
CA PHE A 244 0.35 7.52 -0.53
C PHE A 244 0.25 6.15 0.12
N MET A 245 0.43 5.06 -0.64
CA MET A 245 0.20 3.72 -0.10
C MET A 245 1.50 2.96 0.19
N ALA A 246 2.51 3.10 -0.66
CA ALA A 246 3.83 2.51 -0.47
C ALA A 246 4.65 3.27 0.57
N THR A 247 4.33 4.54 0.83
CA THR A 247 4.97 5.40 1.83
C THR A 247 4.32 5.33 3.21
N ASP A 248 3.42 4.37 3.46
CA ASP A 248 2.82 4.16 4.77
C ASP A 248 3.91 3.91 5.83
N PRO A 249 4.01 4.76 6.87
CA PRO A 249 5.12 4.72 7.84
C PRO A 249 5.19 3.42 8.64
N VAL A 250 4.11 2.63 8.68
CA VAL A 250 4.05 1.38 9.44
C VAL A 250 4.60 0.20 8.64
N THR A 251 4.39 0.17 7.33
CA THR A 251 4.65 -0.99 6.48
C THR A 251 5.87 -0.86 5.59
N ASN A 252 6.49 0.33 5.54
CA ASN A 252 7.72 0.56 4.79
C ASN A 252 8.98 0.26 5.64
N PRO A 253 10.15 0.02 5.02
CA PRO A 253 11.41 -0.17 5.73
C PRO A 253 11.87 1.09 6.49
N MET A 254 12.54 0.86 7.64
CA MET A 254 13.05 1.93 8.50
C MET A 254 14.29 2.63 7.94
N THR A 255 15.11 1.93 7.15
CA THR A 255 16.39 2.44 6.67
C THR A 255 16.26 3.06 5.28
N TRP A 256 17.02 4.13 5.02
CA TRP A 256 17.11 4.76 3.71
C TRP A 256 17.42 3.77 2.57
N THR A 257 18.41 2.89 2.75
CA THR A 257 18.73 1.83 1.79
C THR A 257 17.58 0.82 1.63
N GLY A 258 16.89 0.50 2.74
CA GLY A 258 15.73 -0.37 2.72
C GLY A 258 14.58 0.23 1.92
N GLN A 259 14.35 1.52 2.05
CA GLN A 259 13.30 2.24 1.31
C GLN A 259 13.57 2.25 -0.20
N ILE A 260 14.83 2.42 -0.63
CA ILE A 260 15.21 2.30 -2.04
C ILE A 260 14.94 0.88 -2.55
N ILE A 261 15.37 -0.15 -1.81
CA ILE A 261 15.15 -1.55 -2.19
C ILE A 261 13.66 -1.87 -2.27
N PHE A 262 12.88 -1.41 -1.30
CA PHE A 262 11.43 -1.54 -1.29
C PHE A 262 10.78 -0.87 -2.51
N GLY A 263 11.18 0.38 -2.83
CA GLY A 263 10.71 1.09 -4.00
C GLY A 263 11.05 0.37 -5.31
N VAL A 264 12.28 -0.14 -5.44
CA VAL A 264 12.70 -0.94 -6.59
C VAL A 264 11.87 -2.22 -6.71
N LEU A 265 11.61 -2.92 -5.60
CA LEU A 265 10.80 -4.13 -5.60
C LEU A 265 9.35 -3.83 -6.00
N TYR A 266 8.77 -2.76 -5.46
CA TYR A 266 7.41 -2.32 -5.82
C TYR A 266 7.30 -1.97 -7.32
N GLY A 267 8.23 -1.18 -7.85
CA GLY A 267 8.25 -0.81 -9.27
C GLY A 267 8.44 -2.02 -10.18
N PHE A 268 9.34 -2.95 -9.82
CA PHE A 268 9.54 -4.21 -10.52
C PHE A 268 8.26 -5.05 -10.58
N LEU A 269 7.65 -5.31 -9.41
CA LEU A 269 6.42 -6.12 -9.33
C LEU A 269 5.28 -5.49 -10.11
N SER A 270 5.13 -4.17 -10.03
CA SER A 270 4.12 -3.44 -10.81
C SER A 270 4.31 -3.61 -12.31
N ALA A 271 5.56 -3.52 -12.81
CA ALA A 271 5.87 -3.73 -14.22
C ALA A 271 5.59 -5.18 -14.65
N VAL A 272 6.01 -6.17 -13.86
CA VAL A 272 5.76 -7.59 -14.14
C VAL A 272 4.26 -7.89 -14.22
N PHE A 273 3.49 -7.45 -13.23
CA PHE A 273 2.05 -7.73 -13.19
C PHE A 273 1.31 -7.03 -14.33
N ARG A 274 1.74 -5.85 -14.75
CA ARG A 274 1.16 -5.13 -15.88
C ARG A 274 1.44 -5.79 -17.21
N THR A 275 2.70 -6.15 -17.47
CA THR A 275 3.13 -6.71 -18.74
C THR A 275 2.79 -8.18 -18.91
N LYS A 276 2.77 -8.96 -17.82
CA LYS A 276 2.55 -10.43 -17.86
C LYS A 276 1.26 -10.86 -17.19
N GLY A 277 0.72 -10.08 -16.24
CA GLY A 277 -0.47 -10.44 -15.48
C GLY A 277 -1.79 -10.09 -16.18
N GLY A 278 -1.78 -9.30 -17.26
CA GLY A 278 -2.99 -8.90 -18.00
C GLY A 278 -3.99 -8.07 -17.16
N MET A 279 -3.61 -7.63 -15.98
CA MET A 279 -4.47 -6.84 -15.07
C MET A 279 -4.09 -5.37 -15.17
N ALA A 280 -5.03 -4.50 -15.50
CA ALA A 280 -4.80 -3.06 -15.58
C ALA A 280 -4.43 -2.45 -14.22
N ASP A 281 -4.92 -3.01 -13.13
CA ASP A 281 -4.71 -2.50 -11.78
C ASP A 281 -4.01 -3.53 -10.87
N THR A 282 -2.71 -3.46 -10.89
CA THR A 282 -1.81 -4.40 -10.19
C THR A 282 -1.15 -3.80 -8.96
N THR A 283 -1.30 -2.50 -8.76
CA THR A 283 -0.64 -1.70 -7.72
C THR A 283 -0.84 -2.29 -6.32
N SER A 284 -2.07 -2.70 -6.00
CA SER A 284 -2.40 -3.24 -4.67
C SER A 284 -1.62 -4.51 -4.33
N PHE A 285 -1.57 -5.46 -5.26
CA PHE A 285 -0.84 -6.71 -5.04
C PHE A 285 0.67 -6.49 -4.99
N ALA A 286 1.20 -5.61 -5.84
CA ALA A 286 2.62 -5.28 -5.86
C ALA A 286 3.09 -4.68 -4.52
N ILE A 287 2.34 -3.73 -3.95
CA ILE A 287 2.67 -3.13 -2.65
C ILE A 287 2.50 -4.14 -1.51
N ILE A 288 1.44 -4.97 -1.51
CA ILE A 288 1.25 -5.99 -0.47
C ILE A 288 2.43 -6.95 -0.44
N ILE A 289 2.90 -7.43 -1.60
CA ILE A 289 4.07 -8.32 -1.67
C ILE A 289 5.34 -7.59 -1.22
N ALA A 290 5.51 -6.32 -1.60
CA ALA A 290 6.62 -5.51 -1.13
C ALA A 290 6.58 -5.32 0.40
N ASN A 291 5.41 -5.06 1.00
CA ASN A 291 5.22 -4.98 2.45
C ASN A 291 5.60 -6.29 3.16
N MET A 292 5.27 -7.44 2.57
CA MET A 292 5.68 -8.75 3.12
C MET A 292 7.20 -8.96 3.09
N ALA A 293 7.91 -8.31 2.16
CA ALA A 293 9.36 -8.34 2.09
C ALA A 293 10.04 -7.37 3.07
N THR A 294 9.34 -6.36 3.60
CA THR A 294 9.89 -5.35 4.53
C THR A 294 10.65 -5.96 5.72
N PRO A 295 10.13 -6.98 6.43
CA PRO A 295 10.87 -7.59 7.55
C PRO A 295 12.20 -8.27 7.14
N LEU A 296 12.33 -8.69 5.88
CA LEU A 296 13.57 -9.23 5.33
C LEU A 296 14.55 -8.10 4.98
N ILE A 297 14.03 -7.01 4.43
CA ILE A 297 14.80 -5.81 4.07
C ILE A 297 15.37 -5.17 5.34
N ASP A 298 14.60 -5.05 6.41
CA ASP A 298 15.02 -4.45 7.68
C ASP A 298 16.06 -5.30 8.45
N ARG A 299 16.26 -6.56 8.06
CA ARG A 299 17.37 -7.39 8.58
C ARG A 299 18.72 -7.09 7.93
N MET A 300 18.77 -6.27 6.88
CA MET A 300 20.01 -5.79 6.29
C MET A 300 20.80 -4.95 7.31
N PRO A 301 22.14 -4.87 7.17
CA PRO A 301 22.94 -4.14 8.15
C PRO A 301 22.46 -2.70 8.33
N VAL A 302 22.02 -2.37 9.52
CA VAL A 302 21.68 -1.00 9.91
C VAL A 302 22.95 -0.14 9.82
N PRO A 303 22.88 1.11 9.37
CA PRO A 303 24.01 2.04 9.42
C PRO A 303 24.59 2.06 10.83
N GLN A 304 25.92 1.90 10.94
CA GLN A 304 26.57 1.86 12.25
C GLN A 304 26.52 3.25 12.89
N PRO A 305 26.33 3.33 14.23
CA PRO A 305 26.35 4.61 14.92
C PRO A 305 27.71 5.29 14.76
N PHE A 306 27.70 6.65 14.86
CA PHE A 306 28.91 7.45 14.76
C PHE A 306 29.98 6.96 15.78
N GLY A 307 31.23 6.79 15.31
CA GLY A 307 32.33 6.31 16.13
C GLY A 307 32.57 4.80 16.14
N VAL A 308 31.69 4.03 15.51
CA VAL A 308 31.89 2.58 15.36
C VAL A 308 32.49 2.28 13.99
N GLY A 309 33.69 1.69 13.96
CA GLY A 309 34.39 1.36 12.70
C GLY A 309 33.65 0.29 11.89
N ARG A 310 33.83 0.31 10.56
CA ARG A 310 33.20 -0.59 9.57
C ARG A 310 33.46 -2.11 9.81
N LYS A 311 34.54 -2.44 10.50
CA LYS A 311 34.77 -3.78 11.04
C LYS A 311 34.32 -3.69 12.49
N GLY A 312 33.12 -4.15 12.79
CA GLY A 312 32.51 -4.11 14.10
C GLY A 312 33.57 -4.08 15.20
N ALA A 313 33.92 -2.84 15.66
CA ALA A 313 34.78 -2.71 16.80
C ALA A 313 34.03 -3.44 17.89
N SER A 314 34.53 -4.64 18.16
CA SER A 314 34.33 -5.40 19.36
C SER A 314 33.16 -4.89 20.21
N VAL A 315 31.95 -5.24 19.88
CA VAL A 315 31.11 -5.72 20.95
C VAL A 315 31.98 -6.81 21.59
N ILE A 316 32.61 -6.48 22.72
CA ILE A 316 33.27 -7.48 23.54
C ILE A 316 32.17 -8.49 23.78
N PRO A 317 32.24 -9.73 23.20
CA PRO A 317 31.18 -10.71 23.39
C PRO A 317 31.02 -10.86 24.89
N SER A 318 29.81 -10.79 25.39
CA SER A 318 29.58 -11.07 26.81
C SER A 318 30.18 -12.43 27.10
N LEU A 319 30.72 -12.62 28.29
CA LEU A 319 31.29 -13.91 28.71
C LEU A 319 30.33 -15.08 28.47
N GLU A 320 29.03 -14.84 28.47
CA GLU A 320 27.96 -15.76 28.10
C GLU A 320 27.92 -16.10 26.59
N GLU A 321 28.19 -15.14 25.71
CA GLU A 321 28.26 -15.40 24.24
C GLU A 321 29.50 -16.15 23.84
N LEU A 322 30.59 -15.97 24.58
CA LEU A 322 31.82 -16.78 24.41
C LEU A 322 31.63 -18.22 24.90
N ALA A 323 30.82 -18.43 25.93
CA ALA A 323 30.52 -19.75 26.48
C ALA A 323 29.56 -20.59 25.59
N HIS A 324 28.68 -19.89 24.82
CA HIS A 324 27.71 -20.56 23.96
C HIS A 324 27.66 -19.95 22.54
N PRO A 325 28.61 -20.32 21.66
CA PRO A 325 28.59 -19.83 20.28
C PRO A 325 27.32 -20.30 19.59
N LYS A 326 26.41 -19.34 19.27
CA LYS A 326 25.18 -19.64 18.52
C LYS A 326 25.56 -20.25 17.17
N LYS A 327 25.27 -21.53 16.98
CA LYS A 327 25.36 -22.18 15.67
C LYS A 327 24.46 -21.42 14.70
N LYS A 328 25.00 -20.84 13.62
CA LYS A 328 24.28 -20.26 12.49
C LYS A 328 23.55 -21.41 11.76
N GLY A 329 22.40 -21.79 12.25
CA GLY A 329 21.49 -22.67 11.54
C GLY A 329 20.45 -21.85 10.76
N ILE A 330 19.89 -22.44 9.71
CA ILE A 330 18.74 -21.85 9.00
C ILE A 330 17.66 -21.60 10.06
N PRO A 331 17.15 -20.36 10.19
CA PRO A 331 16.15 -20.06 11.21
C PRO A 331 14.91 -20.93 10.99
N LYS A 332 14.41 -21.56 12.06
CA LYS A 332 13.22 -22.44 12.00
C LYS A 332 12.04 -21.79 11.27
N SER A 333 11.89 -20.48 11.41
CA SER A 333 10.89 -19.68 10.69
C SER A 333 11.03 -19.71 9.17
N ALA A 334 12.25 -19.77 8.63
CA ALA A 334 12.45 -19.88 7.18
C ALA A 334 12.05 -21.28 6.66
N ILE A 335 12.30 -22.32 7.43
CA ILE A 335 11.88 -23.70 7.08
C ILE A 335 10.35 -23.81 7.13
N ILE A 336 9.72 -23.24 8.16
CA ILE A 336 8.27 -23.22 8.31
C ILE A 336 7.63 -22.44 7.15
N LEU A 337 8.16 -21.27 6.81
CA LEU A 337 7.65 -20.46 5.70
C LEU A 337 7.77 -21.21 4.36
N MET A 338 8.89 -21.85 4.13
CA MET A 338 9.11 -22.68 2.92
C MET A 338 8.14 -23.86 2.86
N ALA A 339 7.87 -24.52 3.99
CA ALA A 339 6.89 -25.59 4.07
C ALA A 339 5.47 -25.11 3.78
N ILE A 340 5.07 -23.96 4.35
CA ILE A 340 3.75 -23.36 4.12
C ILE A 340 3.57 -22.96 2.64
N THR A 341 4.57 -22.35 2.02
CA THR A 341 4.53 -21.98 0.59
C THR A 341 4.49 -23.19 -0.32
N LEU A 342 5.21 -24.28 0.01
CA LEU A 342 5.16 -25.54 -0.74
C LEU A 342 3.76 -26.20 -0.64
N VAL A 343 3.18 -26.25 0.55
CA VAL A 343 1.84 -26.83 0.76
C VAL A 343 0.76 -25.97 0.09
N ALA A 344 0.81 -24.65 0.25
CA ALA A 344 -0.16 -23.74 -0.38
C ALA A 344 -0.03 -23.76 -1.91
N GLY A 345 1.18 -23.68 -2.46
CA GLY A 345 1.44 -23.73 -3.90
C GLY A 345 1.08 -25.08 -4.50
N GLY A 346 1.43 -26.19 -3.82
CA GLY A 346 1.06 -27.53 -4.23
C GLY A 346 -0.47 -27.75 -4.19
N GLY A 347 -1.14 -27.26 -3.15
CA GLY A 347 -2.60 -27.32 -3.06
C GLY A 347 -3.28 -26.54 -4.19
N LEU A 348 -2.81 -25.34 -4.50
CA LEU A 348 -3.34 -24.52 -5.60
C LEU A 348 -3.11 -25.19 -6.97
N ALA A 349 -1.93 -25.77 -7.19
CA ALA A 349 -1.60 -26.50 -8.40
C ALA A 349 -2.50 -27.74 -8.57
N CYS A 350 -2.77 -28.46 -7.49
CA CYS A 350 -3.65 -29.64 -7.50
C CYS A 350 -5.09 -29.25 -7.82
N VAL A 351 -5.61 -28.19 -7.21
CA VAL A 351 -6.96 -27.64 -7.52
C VAL A 351 -7.02 -27.19 -8.97
N ASN A 352 -6.01 -26.48 -9.47
CA ASN A 352 -5.97 -26.03 -10.86
C ASN A 352 -5.95 -27.23 -11.84
N MET A 353 -5.21 -28.28 -11.55
CA MET A 353 -5.23 -29.51 -12.36
C MET A 353 -6.60 -30.21 -12.36
N MET A 354 -7.30 -30.22 -11.22
CA MET A 354 -8.63 -30.82 -11.11
C MET A 354 -9.75 -29.99 -11.76
N THR A 355 -9.56 -28.69 -11.89
CA THR A 355 -10.59 -27.77 -12.42
C THR A 355 -10.29 -27.29 -13.84
N ALA A 356 -9.11 -27.60 -14.41
CA ALA A 356 -8.68 -27.11 -15.72
C ALA A 356 -9.66 -27.51 -16.85
N ASP A 357 -10.14 -28.74 -16.85
CA ASP A 357 -11.11 -29.24 -17.87
C ASP A 357 -12.46 -28.54 -17.75
N THR A 358 -12.92 -28.29 -16.52
CA THR A 358 -14.19 -27.61 -16.26
C THR A 358 -14.10 -26.12 -16.63
N ILE A 359 -12.98 -25.49 -16.41
CA ILE A 359 -12.74 -24.10 -16.80
C ILE A 359 -12.70 -23.98 -18.32
N ALA A 360 -11.98 -24.86 -19.01
CA ALA A 360 -11.91 -24.88 -20.47
C ALA A 360 -13.27 -25.14 -21.13
N GLU A 361 -14.13 -25.96 -20.51
CA GLU A 361 -15.46 -26.24 -21.01
C GLU A 361 -16.42 -25.05 -20.80
N ASN A 362 -16.33 -24.37 -19.65
CA ASN A 362 -17.06 -23.13 -19.37
C ASN A 362 -16.64 -21.97 -20.28
N GLU A 363 -15.35 -21.84 -20.59
CA GLU A 363 -14.85 -20.84 -21.55
C GLU A 363 -15.34 -21.13 -22.99
N ARG A 364 -15.37 -22.40 -23.40
CA ARG A 364 -15.98 -22.80 -24.69
C ARG A 364 -17.46 -22.47 -24.77
N GLN A 365 -18.22 -22.73 -23.71
CA GLN A 365 -19.66 -22.42 -23.68
C GLN A 365 -19.90 -20.91 -23.67
N ALA A 366 -19.07 -20.13 -22.99
CA ALA A 366 -19.15 -18.67 -23.00
C ALA A 366 -18.74 -18.03 -24.33
N ALA A 367 -17.90 -18.71 -25.13
CA ALA A 367 -17.52 -18.26 -26.48
C ALA A 367 -18.56 -18.63 -27.55
N LEU A 368 -19.49 -19.52 -27.24
CA LEU A 368 -20.57 -19.99 -28.15
C LEU A 368 -21.91 -19.29 -27.87
N ALA A 369 -22.04 -18.56 -26.75
CA ALA A 369 -23.20 -17.75 -26.36
C ALA A 369 -23.01 -16.28 -26.76
#